data_833c5b0475037d77f0f6f4e6386f3a8d
#
_entry.id   833c5b0475037d77f0f6f4e6386f3a8d
#
_cell.length_a   1.000
_cell.length_b   1.000
_cell.length_c   1.000
_cell.angle_alpha   90.00
_cell.angle_beta   90.00
_cell.angle_gamma   90.00
#
_symmetry.space_group_name_H-M   'P 1'
#
loop_
_entity.id
_entity.type
_entity.pdbx_description
1 polymer ?
#
loop_
_entity_poly.entity_id
_entity_poly.type
_entity_poly.pdbx_seq_one_letter_code
_entity_poly.pdbx_strand_id
1 'polypeptide(L)'
;VGSEMCIRDRLRELAGKQVTLPAYFKGGTALYKAQKSIRRFSEDIDLTVCIDNCSNSQAKKRLEMATKKYQALPRTSRKDLEDDRKGSITTVYDYTPLVGVDSDDPLQRFGYVKVEGTSFTVSEPFTPLEIEPILYTYATEEQRNILRSQYDVVPFMINTIRLERIFADKIFAAEFYYERKMYFDVAKHLYDVSVMFDLEQIQEMIQNQQTFLEMLGYKRLEETRRTGSDLAEKKFSDFQLLGGFGDNAA
;
A
#
# COMPACT_ATOMS: atom_id res chain seq x y z
N VAL A 1 -4.65 -4.47 -18.50
CA VAL A 1 -3.98 -5.79 -18.45
C VAL A 1 -2.47 -5.60 -18.24
N GLY A 2 -1.82 -4.67 -18.96
CA GLY A 2 -0.35 -4.47 -18.88
C GLY A 2 0.13 -4.10 -17.48
N SER A 3 -0.34 -3.01 -16.88
CA SER A 3 0.08 -2.56 -15.54
C SER A 3 -0.26 -3.60 -14.47
N GLU A 4 -1.39 -4.28 -14.59
CA GLU A 4 -1.81 -5.32 -13.65
C GLU A 4 -0.82 -6.49 -13.60
N MET A 5 -0.39 -6.98 -14.77
CA MET A 5 0.61 -8.05 -14.85
C MET A 5 1.97 -7.59 -14.32
N CYS A 6 2.37 -6.36 -14.61
CA CYS A 6 3.60 -5.77 -14.09
C CYS A 6 3.60 -5.65 -12.56
N ILE A 7 2.50 -5.21 -11.97
CA ILE A 7 2.31 -5.16 -10.51
C ILE A 7 2.38 -6.58 -9.93
N ARG A 8 1.67 -7.55 -10.52
CA ARG A 8 1.70 -8.95 -10.10
C ARG A 8 3.13 -9.52 -10.06
N ASP A 9 3.89 -9.31 -11.15
CA ASP A 9 5.25 -9.85 -11.24
C ASP A 9 6.17 -9.27 -10.16
N ARG A 10 6.01 -7.96 -9.85
CA ARG A 10 6.71 -7.32 -8.74
C ARG A 10 6.31 -7.89 -7.38
N LEU A 11 5.02 -8.08 -7.15
CA LEU A 11 4.51 -8.65 -5.90
C LEU A 11 4.98 -10.11 -5.74
N ARG A 12 5.09 -10.86 -6.82
CA ARG A 12 5.63 -12.23 -6.79
C ARG A 12 7.12 -12.25 -6.42
N GLU A 13 7.92 -11.35 -7.00
CA GLU A 13 9.32 -11.19 -6.58
C GLU A 13 9.45 -10.77 -5.12
N LEU A 14 8.57 -9.86 -4.64
CA LEU A 14 8.52 -9.45 -3.24
C LEU A 14 8.18 -10.64 -2.33
N ALA A 15 7.18 -11.43 -2.68
CA ALA A 15 6.80 -12.62 -1.92
C ALA A 15 7.98 -13.59 -1.74
N GLY A 16 8.76 -13.80 -2.80
CA GLY A 16 10.00 -14.58 -2.72
C GLY A 16 11.05 -13.96 -1.80
N LYS A 17 11.18 -12.63 -1.79
CA LYS A 17 12.11 -11.92 -0.89
C LYS A 17 11.67 -11.97 0.57
N GLN A 18 10.37 -11.98 0.85
CA GLN A 18 9.82 -11.99 2.21
C GLN A 18 10.22 -13.20 3.05
N VAL A 19 10.76 -14.25 2.43
CA VAL A 19 11.35 -15.40 3.15
C VAL A 19 12.48 -14.95 4.09
N THR A 20 13.25 -13.93 3.68
CA THR A 20 14.40 -13.42 4.46
C THR A 20 14.36 -11.91 4.70
N LEU A 21 13.56 -11.19 3.94
CA LEU A 21 13.44 -9.74 4.00
C LEU A 21 12.14 -9.36 4.72
N PRO A 22 12.20 -8.72 5.90
CA PRO A 22 11.01 -8.28 6.63
C PRO A 22 10.44 -7.00 6.00
N ALA A 23 9.86 -7.12 4.82
CA ALA A 23 9.17 -6.08 4.07
C ALA A 23 7.73 -6.54 3.82
N TYR A 24 6.76 -5.73 4.20
CA TYR A 24 5.34 -6.10 4.23
C TYR A 24 4.55 -5.21 3.29
N PHE A 25 3.68 -5.81 2.51
CA PHE A 25 2.83 -5.13 1.54
C PHE A 25 1.71 -4.34 2.24
N LYS A 26 1.47 -3.12 1.80
CA LYS A 26 0.44 -2.23 2.37
C LYS A 26 -0.16 -1.30 1.31
N GLY A 27 -0.91 -0.31 1.76
CA GLY A 27 -1.40 0.78 0.92
C GLY A 27 -2.61 0.43 0.06
N GLY A 28 -2.90 1.29 -0.92
CA GLY A 28 -4.06 1.14 -1.80
C GLY A 28 -4.02 -0.12 -2.66
N THR A 29 -2.85 -0.48 -3.15
CA THR A 29 -2.69 -1.68 -3.98
C THR A 29 -2.84 -2.96 -3.16
N ALA A 30 -2.47 -2.95 -1.87
CA ALA A 30 -2.75 -4.07 -0.96
C ALA A 30 -4.26 -4.23 -0.71
N LEU A 31 -4.99 -3.12 -0.52
CA LEU A 31 -6.46 -3.16 -0.41
C LEU A 31 -7.11 -3.72 -1.66
N TYR A 32 -6.61 -3.36 -2.83
CA TYR A 32 -7.15 -3.83 -4.11
C TYR A 32 -6.79 -5.30 -4.40
N LYS A 33 -5.50 -5.68 -4.26
CA LYS A 33 -4.96 -6.97 -4.71
C LYS A 33 -5.03 -8.08 -3.66
N ALA A 34 -4.69 -7.77 -2.41
CA ALA A 34 -4.57 -8.76 -1.34
C ALA A 34 -5.84 -8.83 -0.48
N GLN A 35 -6.34 -7.68 -0.04
CA GLN A 35 -7.53 -7.60 0.81
C GLN A 35 -8.84 -7.71 0.01
N LYS A 36 -8.80 -7.43 -1.32
CA LYS A 36 -9.98 -7.44 -2.22
C LYS A 36 -11.13 -6.56 -1.70
N SER A 37 -10.79 -5.52 -0.94
CA SER A 37 -11.72 -4.70 -0.17
C SER A 37 -12.15 -3.41 -0.87
N ILE A 38 -11.42 -2.96 -1.91
CA ILE A 38 -11.76 -1.75 -2.67
C ILE A 38 -11.90 -2.06 -4.15
N ARG A 39 -12.67 -1.21 -4.87
CA ARG A 39 -12.91 -1.35 -6.32
C ARG A 39 -12.21 -0.29 -7.16
N ARG A 40 -11.50 0.65 -6.54
CA ARG A 40 -10.68 1.60 -7.29
C ARG A 40 -9.33 0.97 -7.66
N PHE A 41 -8.82 1.36 -8.81
CA PHE A 41 -7.49 0.96 -9.26
C PHE A 41 -6.38 1.63 -8.43
N SER A 42 -5.28 0.94 -8.24
CA SER A 42 -4.08 1.44 -7.57
C SER A 42 -2.86 0.76 -8.18
N GLU A 43 -1.83 1.51 -8.52
CA GLU A 43 -0.64 1.03 -9.23
C GLU A 43 0.63 1.02 -8.37
N ASP A 44 0.70 1.83 -7.32
CA ASP A 44 1.89 1.93 -6.47
C ASP A 44 2.00 0.72 -5.53
N ILE A 45 3.20 0.23 -5.33
CA ILE A 45 3.51 -0.85 -4.39
C ILE A 45 4.12 -0.23 -3.15
N ASP A 46 3.32 -0.11 -2.10
CA ASP A 46 3.73 0.43 -0.80
C ASP A 46 4.22 -0.67 0.13
N LEU A 47 5.36 -0.45 0.76
CA LEU A 47 5.99 -1.43 1.67
C LEU A 47 6.33 -0.80 3.02
N THR A 48 6.08 -1.55 4.07
CA THR A 48 6.67 -1.34 5.39
C THR A 48 7.89 -2.25 5.52
N VAL A 49 9.05 -1.66 5.81
CA VAL A 49 10.31 -2.41 5.98
C VAL A 49 10.74 -2.36 7.44
N CYS A 50 10.68 -3.50 8.12
CA CYS A 50 11.13 -3.60 9.51
C CYS A 50 12.65 -3.45 9.60
N ILE A 51 13.11 -2.50 10.41
CA ILE A 51 14.52 -2.22 10.65
C ILE A 51 14.93 -2.40 12.11
N ASP A 52 14.09 -3.07 12.89
CA ASP A 52 14.38 -3.32 14.30
C ASP A 52 15.70 -4.07 14.45
N ASN A 53 16.49 -3.65 15.43
CA ASN A 53 17.83 -4.15 15.69
C ASN A 53 18.83 -3.99 14.53
N CYS A 54 18.57 -3.07 13.58
CA CYS A 54 19.48 -2.75 12.50
C CYS A 54 20.36 -1.54 12.80
N SER A 55 21.64 -1.61 12.42
CA SER A 55 22.44 -0.40 12.24
C SER A 55 21.91 0.45 11.07
N ASN A 56 22.31 1.72 10.98
CA ASN A 56 21.88 2.60 9.88
C ASN A 56 22.21 2.02 8.48
N SER A 57 23.37 1.37 8.36
CA SER A 57 23.77 0.73 7.09
C SER A 57 22.93 -0.50 6.75
N GLN A 58 22.58 -1.30 7.75
CA GLN A 58 21.69 -2.45 7.57
C GLN A 58 20.28 -2.01 7.24
N ALA A 59 19.76 -0.98 7.90
CA ALA A 59 18.46 -0.40 7.62
C ALA A 59 18.37 0.11 6.17
N LYS A 60 19.38 0.88 5.72
CA LYS A 60 19.45 1.33 4.31
C LYS A 60 19.50 0.14 3.34
N LYS A 61 20.32 -0.87 3.63
CA LYS A 61 20.43 -2.07 2.79
C LYS A 61 19.09 -2.83 2.69
N ARG A 62 18.33 -2.96 3.81
CA ARG A 62 16.99 -3.58 3.78
C ARG A 62 16.03 -2.78 2.89
N LEU A 63 15.99 -1.44 3.03
CA LEU A 63 15.17 -0.58 2.16
C LEU A 63 15.54 -0.74 0.68
N GLU A 64 16.83 -0.75 0.36
CA GLU A 64 17.30 -0.96 -1.02
C GLU A 64 16.94 -2.35 -1.56
N MET A 65 17.03 -3.39 -0.74
CA MET A 65 16.60 -4.74 -1.12
C MET A 65 15.10 -4.81 -1.37
N ALA A 66 14.30 -4.06 -0.58
CA ALA A 66 12.85 -4.01 -0.73
C ALA A 66 12.41 -3.22 -1.97
N THR A 67 13.18 -2.21 -2.40
CA THR A 67 12.73 -1.27 -3.46
C THR A 67 13.55 -1.35 -4.75
N LYS A 68 14.87 -1.55 -4.68
CA LYS A 68 15.78 -1.41 -5.83
C LYS A 68 16.15 -2.73 -6.52
N LYS A 69 15.93 -3.88 -5.90
CA LYS A 69 16.43 -5.18 -6.35
C LYS A 69 15.34 -6.04 -6.99
N TYR A 70 14.70 -5.54 -8.03
CA TYR A 70 13.71 -6.27 -8.82
C TYR A 70 14.20 -6.51 -10.25
N GLN A 71 13.77 -7.61 -10.88
CA GLN A 71 14.23 -8.04 -12.18
C GLN A 71 13.11 -8.09 -13.24
N ALA A 72 11.87 -8.26 -12.86
CA ALA A 72 10.74 -8.42 -13.79
C ALA A 72 10.53 -7.22 -14.72
N LEU A 73 10.94 -6.00 -14.31
CA LEU A 73 10.86 -4.80 -15.14
C LEU A 73 12.17 -4.00 -15.07
N PRO A 74 12.54 -3.28 -16.12
CA PRO A 74 13.68 -2.38 -16.09
C PRO A 74 13.42 -1.19 -15.16
N ARG A 75 14.45 -0.77 -14.44
CA ARG A 75 14.40 0.45 -13.65
C ARG A 75 14.34 1.66 -14.58
N THR A 76 13.52 2.65 -14.25
CA THR A 76 13.39 3.87 -15.06
C THR A 76 14.70 4.63 -15.18
N SER A 77 14.87 5.29 -16.31
CA SER A 77 15.92 6.31 -16.50
C SER A 77 15.55 7.69 -15.91
N ARG A 78 14.25 7.91 -15.62
CA ARG A 78 13.71 9.18 -15.10
C ARG A 78 13.96 9.32 -13.59
N LYS A 79 15.12 9.89 -13.25
CA LYS A 79 15.54 10.02 -11.85
C LYS A 79 14.74 11.01 -11.03
N ASP A 80 14.04 11.92 -11.67
CA ASP A 80 13.11 12.88 -11.08
C ASP A 80 11.87 12.20 -10.41
N LEU A 81 11.54 10.99 -10.86
CA LEU A 81 10.46 10.19 -10.28
C LEU A 81 10.87 9.35 -9.08
N GLU A 82 12.17 9.19 -8.84
CA GLU A 82 12.72 8.42 -7.75
C GLU A 82 13.11 9.30 -6.57
N ASP A 83 13.06 8.74 -5.36
CA ASP A 83 13.45 9.44 -4.14
C ASP A 83 14.23 8.48 -3.21
N ASP A 84 15.27 8.99 -2.57
CA ASP A 84 16.10 8.25 -1.63
C ASP A 84 16.38 9.13 -0.42
N ARG A 85 15.48 9.11 0.54
CA ARG A 85 15.58 9.84 1.79
C ARG A 85 15.84 8.89 2.96
N LYS A 86 16.34 9.43 4.06
CA LYS A 86 16.51 8.67 5.29
C LYS A 86 15.17 8.05 5.71
N GLY A 87 15.11 6.72 5.71
CA GLY A 87 13.92 5.97 6.12
C GLY A 87 12.85 5.78 5.05
N SER A 88 13.03 6.32 3.83
CA SER A 88 12.10 6.14 2.72
C SER A 88 12.85 6.07 1.39
N ILE A 89 12.52 5.08 0.56
CA ILE A 89 13.05 4.96 -0.81
C ILE A 89 11.89 4.70 -1.75
N THR A 90 11.78 5.53 -2.79
CA THR A 90 10.89 5.32 -3.92
C THR A 90 11.70 4.97 -5.16
N THR A 91 11.41 3.83 -5.78
CA THR A 91 12.05 3.37 -7.02
C THR A 91 10.98 3.14 -8.07
N VAL A 92 11.27 3.51 -9.31
CA VAL A 92 10.31 3.45 -10.42
C VAL A 92 10.80 2.45 -11.47
N TYR A 93 9.86 1.66 -11.99
CA TYR A 93 10.08 0.63 -12.98
C TYR A 93 9.17 0.87 -14.18
N ASP A 94 9.78 0.97 -15.36
CA ASP A 94 9.06 1.23 -16.60
C ASP A 94 8.46 -0.06 -17.16
N TYR A 95 7.28 0.05 -17.76
CA TYR A 95 6.69 -0.98 -18.60
C TYR A 95 6.16 -0.36 -19.89
N THR A 96 6.07 -1.16 -20.95
CA THR A 96 5.46 -0.72 -22.21
C THR A 96 3.95 -0.99 -22.14
N PRO A 97 3.10 0.06 -22.12
CA PRO A 97 1.66 -0.13 -22.16
C PRO A 97 1.23 -0.84 -23.45
N LEU A 98 0.33 -1.83 -23.34
CA LEU A 98 -0.24 -2.52 -24.51
C LEU A 98 -1.25 -1.63 -25.26
N VAL A 99 -1.77 -0.61 -24.60
CA VAL A 99 -2.68 0.39 -25.17
C VAL A 99 -2.03 1.74 -24.98
N GLY A 100 -2.08 2.60 -25.99
CA GLY A 100 -1.55 3.95 -25.87
C GLY A 100 -2.14 4.66 -24.65
N VAL A 101 -1.25 5.28 -23.86
CA VAL A 101 -1.64 6.10 -22.71
C VAL A 101 -1.57 7.54 -23.16
N ASP A 102 -2.67 8.26 -23.05
CA ASP A 102 -2.70 9.69 -23.34
C ASP A 102 -2.00 10.46 -22.21
N SER A 103 -1.28 11.52 -22.55
CA SER A 103 -0.64 12.41 -21.56
C SER A 103 -1.66 13.03 -20.60
N ASP A 104 -2.90 13.19 -21.05
CA ASP A 104 -4.01 13.79 -20.30
C ASP A 104 -4.96 12.76 -19.70
N ASP A 105 -4.54 11.49 -19.59
CA ASP A 105 -5.35 10.42 -19.02
C ASP A 105 -5.79 10.77 -17.58
N PRO A 106 -7.11 10.93 -17.35
CA PRO A 106 -7.64 11.29 -16.03
C PRO A 106 -7.38 10.20 -14.98
N LEU A 107 -7.05 8.98 -15.37
CA LEU A 107 -6.66 7.89 -14.47
C LEU A 107 -5.19 7.91 -14.13
N GLN A 108 -4.42 8.86 -14.67
CA GLN A 108 -2.98 9.03 -14.42
C GLN A 108 -2.17 7.73 -14.59
N ARG A 109 -2.43 7.00 -15.67
CA ARG A 109 -1.66 5.81 -16.03
C ARG A 109 -0.37 6.23 -16.72
N PHE A 110 0.78 5.93 -16.14
CA PHE A 110 2.04 6.55 -16.53
C PHE A 110 3.04 5.64 -17.28
N GLY A 111 2.68 4.37 -17.53
CA GLY A 111 3.61 3.41 -18.12
C GLY A 111 4.75 3.00 -17.18
N TYR A 112 4.56 3.18 -15.88
CA TYR A 112 5.51 2.74 -14.86
C TYR A 112 4.80 2.29 -13.57
N VAL A 113 5.53 1.53 -12.76
CA VAL A 113 5.11 1.10 -11.42
C VAL A 113 6.09 1.67 -10.40
N LYS A 114 5.58 2.32 -9.36
CA LYS A 114 6.38 2.76 -8.22
C LYS A 114 6.44 1.68 -7.16
N VAL A 115 7.61 1.51 -6.57
CA VAL A 115 7.81 0.71 -5.36
C VAL A 115 8.34 1.65 -4.28
N GLU A 116 7.53 1.88 -3.26
CA GLU A 116 7.85 2.75 -2.14
C GLU A 116 8.06 1.93 -0.87
N GLY A 117 9.24 2.01 -0.28
CA GLY A 117 9.60 1.38 0.98
C GLY A 117 9.79 2.41 2.08
N THR A 118 9.13 2.24 3.22
CA THR A 118 9.28 3.10 4.38
C THR A 118 9.70 2.28 5.60
N SER A 119 10.62 2.80 6.42
CA SER A 119 11.10 2.12 7.63
C SER A 119 10.68 2.79 8.94
N PHE A 120 10.01 3.91 8.87
CA PHE A 120 9.40 4.54 10.05
C PHE A 120 8.00 3.97 10.37
N THR A 121 7.43 3.19 9.45
CA THR A 121 6.14 2.53 9.65
C THR A 121 6.30 1.23 10.45
N VAL A 122 5.28 0.91 11.24
CA VAL A 122 5.24 -0.33 12.04
C VAL A 122 4.77 -1.48 11.18
N SER A 123 5.44 -2.62 11.28
CA SER A 123 5.19 -3.81 10.46
C SER A 123 4.12 -4.76 11.01
N GLU A 124 3.65 -4.52 12.21
CA GLU A 124 2.59 -5.31 12.84
C GLU A 124 1.26 -4.53 12.88
N PRO A 125 0.15 -5.27 12.94
CA PRO A 125 0.05 -6.69 12.63
C PRO A 125 0.02 -6.94 11.13
N PHE A 126 0.58 -8.09 10.69
CA PHE A 126 0.52 -8.55 9.31
C PHE A 126 -0.05 -9.97 9.21
N THR A 127 -0.45 -10.37 8.01
CA THR A 127 -0.95 -11.71 7.70
C THR A 127 -0.56 -12.10 6.28
N PRO A 128 -0.28 -13.38 6.00
CA PRO A 128 -0.14 -13.85 4.62
C PRO A 128 -1.51 -13.84 3.92
N LEU A 129 -1.58 -13.21 2.75
CA LEU A 129 -2.76 -13.15 1.90
C LEU A 129 -2.43 -13.63 0.50
N GLU A 130 -3.41 -14.22 -0.17
CA GLU A 130 -3.25 -14.68 -1.54
C GLU A 130 -3.44 -13.54 -2.54
N ILE A 131 -2.48 -13.38 -3.43
CA ILE A 131 -2.62 -12.58 -4.64
C ILE A 131 -3.04 -13.48 -5.79
N GLU A 132 -4.23 -13.24 -6.29
CA GLU A 132 -4.74 -13.91 -7.46
C GLU A 132 -4.65 -12.99 -8.68
N PRO A 133 -3.96 -13.41 -9.76
CA PRO A 133 -3.93 -12.62 -10.99
C PRO A 133 -5.33 -12.44 -11.59
N ILE A 134 -5.63 -11.24 -12.10
CA ILE A 134 -6.97 -10.95 -12.66
C ILE A 134 -7.36 -11.92 -13.77
N LEU A 135 -6.40 -12.28 -14.64
CA LEU A 135 -6.65 -13.27 -15.68
C LEU A 135 -7.02 -14.64 -15.11
N TYR A 136 -6.45 -15.01 -13.96
CA TYR A 136 -6.74 -16.28 -13.30
C TYR A 136 -8.13 -16.27 -12.66
N THR A 137 -8.52 -15.15 -12.06
CA THR A 137 -9.85 -14.97 -11.42
C THR A 137 -11.00 -15.23 -12.39
N TYR A 138 -10.88 -14.71 -13.63
CA TYR A 138 -11.95 -14.79 -14.62
C TYR A 138 -11.79 -15.94 -15.63
N ALA A 139 -10.72 -16.73 -15.51
CA ALA A 139 -10.45 -17.85 -16.40
C ALA A 139 -11.29 -19.09 -16.06
N THR A 140 -11.70 -19.84 -17.10
CA THR A 140 -12.21 -21.21 -16.93
C THR A 140 -11.11 -22.13 -16.41
N GLU A 141 -11.45 -23.32 -15.92
CA GLU A 141 -10.43 -24.27 -15.43
C GLU A 141 -9.44 -24.69 -16.55
N GLU A 142 -9.92 -24.84 -17.76
CA GLU A 142 -9.06 -25.12 -18.92
C GLU A 142 -8.08 -23.95 -19.18
N GLN A 143 -8.57 -22.70 -19.15
CA GLN A 143 -7.72 -21.52 -19.29
C GLN A 143 -6.72 -21.38 -18.13
N ARG A 144 -7.11 -21.69 -16.89
CA ARG A 144 -6.21 -21.72 -15.73
C ARG A 144 -5.10 -22.74 -15.90
N ASN A 145 -5.40 -23.92 -16.47
CA ASN A 145 -4.39 -24.93 -16.77
C ASN A 145 -3.37 -24.42 -17.81
N ILE A 146 -3.83 -23.71 -18.83
CA ILE A 146 -2.95 -23.07 -19.83
C ILE A 146 -2.11 -21.97 -19.17
N LEU A 147 -2.73 -21.09 -18.39
CA LEU A 147 -2.05 -20.01 -17.67
C LEU A 147 -0.96 -20.57 -16.75
N ARG A 148 -1.26 -21.65 -16.04
CA ARG A 148 -0.33 -22.30 -15.12
C ARG A 148 0.83 -22.98 -15.87
N SER A 149 0.52 -23.79 -16.90
CA SER A 149 1.51 -24.66 -17.55
C SER A 149 2.39 -23.92 -18.56
N GLN A 150 1.85 -22.91 -19.27
CA GLN A 150 2.58 -22.24 -20.34
C GLN A 150 3.11 -20.86 -19.94
N TYR A 151 2.46 -20.18 -18.98
CA TYR A 151 2.79 -18.80 -18.63
C TYR A 151 3.20 -18.61 -17.17
N ASP A 152 3.22 -19.68 -16.38
CA ASP A 152 3.54 -19.63 -14.94
C ASP A 152 2.69 -18.57 -14.17
N VAL A 153 1.46 -18.38 -14.62
CA VAL A 153 0.50 -17.49 -13.98
C VAL A 153 -0.30 -18.29 -12.95
N VAL A 154 0.10 -18.15 -11.69
CA VAL A 154 -0.52 -18.83 -10.54
C VAL A 154 -0.72 -17.85 -9.41
N PRO A 155 -1.71 -18.09 -8.52
CA PRO A 155 -1.82 -17.40 -7.24
C PRO A 155 -0.56 -17.64 -6.37
N PHE A 156 -0.27 -16.68 -5.49
CA PHE A 156 0.84 -16.78 -4.55
C PHE A 156 0.53 -16.02 -3.25
N MET A 157 1.17 -16.44 -2.15
CA MET A 157 1.02 -15.80 -0.85
C MET A 157 2.00 -14.65 -0.68
N ILE A 158 1.55 -13.56 -0.05
CA ILE A 158 2.37 -12.39 0.28
C ILE A 158 2.02 -11.88 1.68
N ASN A 159 3.05 -11.59 2.50
CA ASN A 159 2.82 -10.99 3.80
C ASN A 159 2.37 -9.54 3.65
N THR A 160 1.18 -9.27 4.14
CA THR A 160 0.45 -8.00 3.97
C THR A 160 0.06 -7.44 5.33
N ILE A 161 0.16 -6.14 5.52
CA ILE A 161 -0.35 -5.45 6.71
C ILE A 161 -1.86 -5.71 6.81
N ARG A 162 -2.34 -6.03 8.02
CA ARG A 162 -3.75 -6.37 8.25
C ARG A 162 -4.67 -5.20 7.93
N LEU A 163 -5.90 -5.54 7.53
CA LEU A 163 -6.91 -4.59 7.07
C LEU A 163 -7.21 -3.52 8.14
N GLU A 164 -7.33 -3.93 9.39
CA GLU A 164 -7.61 -3.04 10.52
C GLU A 164 -6.53 -1.99 10.71
N ARG A 165 -5.28 -2.37 10.47
CA ARG A 165 -4.14 -1.46 10.53
C ARG A 165 -4.14 -0.48 9.35
N ILE A 166 -4.44 -0.99 8.15
CA ILE A 166 -4.56 -0.13 6.95
C ILE A 166 -5.74 0.84 7.11
N PHE A 167 -6.84 0.43 7.73
CA PHE A 167 -7.97 1.31 8.03
C PHE A 167 -7.54 2.50 8.90
N ALA A 168 -6.82 2.25 10.00
CA ALA A 168 -6.26 3.32 10.82
C ALA A 168 -5.31 4.23 10.03
N ASP A 169 -4.44 3.66 9.18
CA ASP A 169 -3.53 4.43 8.32
C ASP A 169 -4.27 5.39 7.40
N LYS A 170 -5.41 4.95 6.84
CA LYS A 170 -6.22 5.77 5.92
C LYS A 170 -6.89 6.94 6.60
N ILE A 171 -7.37 6.77 7.84
CA ILE A 171 -7.96 7.86 8.63
C ILE A 171 -6.90 8.94 8.90
N PHE A 172 -5.72 8.56 9.39
CA PHE A 172 -4.65 9.51 9.66
C PHE A 172 -4.11 10.16 8.38
N ALA A 173 -4.03 9.42 7.28
CA ALA A 173 -3.62 9.97 6.00
C ALA A 173 -4.64 10.99 5.47
N ALA A 174 -5.94 10.73 5.63
CA ALA A 174 -6.98 11.68 5.24
C ALA A 174 -6.82 13.03 5.98
N GLU A 175 -6.62 13.00 7.31
CA GLU A 175 -6.35 14.21 8.11
C GLU A 175 -5.07 14.89 7.65
N PHE A 176 -3.97 14.17 7.51
CA PHE A 176 -2.68 14.70 7.08
C PHE A 176 -2.74 15.45 5.75
N TYR A 177 -3.48 14.93 4.78
CA TYR A 177 -3.66 15.58 3.48
C TYR A 177 -4.68 16.71 3.53
N TYR A 178 -5.71 16.62 4.41
CA TYR A 178 -6.69 17.67 4.59
C TYR A 178 -6.04 18.95 5.14
N GLU A 179 -5.21 18.86 6.16
CA GLU A 179 -4.45 19.97 6.72
C GLU A 179 -3.58 20.69 5.67
N ARG A 180 -3.12 19.93 4.67
CA ARG A 180 -2.28 20.42 3.55
C ARG A 180 -3.08 20.86 2.33
N LYS A 181 -4.40 20.83 2.41
CA LYS A 181 -5.32 21.20 1.31
C LYS A 181 -5.13 20.35 0.04
N MET A 182 -4.62 19.12 0.18
CA MET A 182 -4.42 18.16 -0.90
C MET A 182 -5.70 17.32 -1.09
N TYR A 183 -6.78 17.96 -1.50
CA TYR A 183 -8.13 17.37 -1.50
C TYR A 183 -8.31 16.16 -2.39
N PHE A 184 -7.54 16.02 -3.45
CA PHE A 184 -7.55 14.81 -4.29
C PHE A 184 -7.09 13.57 -3.50
N ASP A 185 -6.03 13.73 -2.70
CA ASP A 185 -5.53 12.64 -1.85
C ASP A 185 -6.50 12.37 -0.69
N VAL A 186 -7.09 13.41 -0.10
CA VAL A 186 -8.16 13.27 0.90
C VAL A 186 -9.29 12.40 0.35
N ALA A 187 -9.80 12.71 -0.85
CA ALA A 187 -10.91 11.97 -1.46
C ALA A 187 -10.58 10.48 -1.65
N LYS A 188 -9.35 10.14 -2.08
CA LYS A 188 -8.91 8.74 -2.19
C LYS A 188 -8.94 8.01 -0.85
N HIS A 189 -8.44 8.66 0.21
CA HIS A 189 -8.39 8.05 1.54
C HIS A 189 -9.77 7.92 2.16
N LEU A 190 -10.64 8.93 2.00
CA LEU A 190 -12.03 8.85 2.46
C LEU A 190 -12.83 7.76 1.74
N TYR A 191 -12.63 7.61 0.43
CA TYR A 191 -13.22 6.49 -0.31
C TYR A 191 -12.79 5.15 0.27
N ASP A 192 -11.47 4.97 0.50
CA ASP A 192 -10.94 3.73 1.08
C ASP A 192 -11.54 3.46 2.47
N VAL A 193 -11.62 4.49 3.34
CA VAL A 193 -12.21 4.38 4.68
C VAL A 193 -13.70 4.02 4.59
N SER A 194 -14.48 4.70 3.73
CA SER A 194 -15.90 4.45 3.56
C SER A 194 -16.18 3.01 3.13
N VAL A 195 -15.44 2.49 2.15
CA VAL A 195 -15.63 1.12 1.67
C VAL A 195 -15.19 0.08 2.71
N MET A 196 -14.10 0.33 3.44
CA MET A 196 -13.65 -0.58 4.49
C MET A 196 -14.58 -0.57 5.72
N PHE A 197 -15.21 0.57 6.02
CA PHE A 197 -16.06 0.73 7.19
C PHE A 197 -17.20 -0.29 7.23
N ASP A 198 -17.77 -0.66 6.09
CA ASP A 198 -18.87 -1.62 5.97
C ASP A 198 -18.43 -3.09 6.07
N LEU A 199 -17.12 -3.37 6.15
CA LEU A 199 -16.61 -4.74 6.26
C LEU A 199 -16.74 -5.25 7.69
N GLU A 200 -17.21 -6.50 7.83
CA GLU A 200 -17.42 -7.17 9.13
C GLU A 200 -16.19 -7.08 10.03
N GLN A 201 -15.01 -7.37 9.49
CA GLN A 201 -13.73 -7.31 10.20
C GLN A 201 -13.42 -5.91 10.79
N ILE A 202 -13.81 -4.85 10.10
CA ILE A 202 -13.63 -3.47 10.58
C ILE A 202 -14.69 -3.13 11.65
N GLN A 203 -15.93 -3.56 11.45
CA GLN A 203 -17.00 -3.39 12.44
C GLN A 203 -16.67 -4.12 13.75
N GLU A 204 -16.18 -5.36 13.68
CA GLU A 204 -15.72 -6.11 14.83
C GLU A 204 -14.58 -5.39 15.57
N MET A 205 -13.58 -4.87 14.83
CA MET A 205 -12.50 -4.09 15.43
C MET A 205 -13.04 -2.84 16.16
N ILE A 206 -13.95 -2.09 15.54
CA ILE A 206 -14.51 -0.86 16.14
C ILE A 206 -15.32 -1.17 17.41
N GLN A 207 -16.05 -2.28 17.42
CA GLN A 207 -16.83 -2.74 18.58
C GLN A 207 -15.94 -3.27 19.71
N ASN A 208 -14.75 -3.78 19.40
CA ASN A 208 -13.79 -4.22 20.38
C ASN A 208 -12.81 -3.10 20.74
N GLN A 209 -13.10 -2.38 21.84
CA GLN A 209 -12.31 -1.25 22.29
C GLN A 209 -10.80 -1.58 22.42
N GLN A 210 -10.45 -2.77 22.90
CA GLN A 210 -9.06 -3.15 23.09
C GLN A 210 -8.34 -3.26 21.74
N THR A 211 -8.92 -3.98 20.78
CA THR A 211 -8.37 -4.13 19.43
C THR A 211 -8.27 -2.78 18.71
N PHE A 212 -9.29 -1.95 18.84
CA PHE A 212 -9.28 -0.60 18.26
C PHE A 212 -8.14 0.25 18.81
N LEU A 213 -7.97 0.28 20.15
CA LEU A 213 -6.89 1.04 20.80
C LEU A 213 -5.52 0.48 20.46
N GLU A 214 -5.36 -0.82 20.27
CA GLU A 214 -4.13 -1.43 19.81
C GLU A 214 -3.74 -0.95 18.40
N MET A 215 -4.66 -0.98 17.44
CA MET A 215 -4.41 -0.50 16.07
C MET A 215 -4.05 0.98 16.06
N LEU A 216 -4.74 1.78 16.86
CA LEU A 216 -4.40 3.19 17.06
C LEU A 216 -3.02 3.37 17.68
N GLY A 217 -2.64 2.53 18.63
CA GLY A 217 -1.32 2.55 19.28
C GLY A 217 -0.20 2.36 18.26
N TYR A 218 -0.31 1.38 17.39
CA TYR A 218 0.64 1.18 16.29
C TYR A 218 0.72 2.41 15.38
N LYS A 219 -0.43 2.99 15.01
CA LYS A 219 -0.45 4.16 14.15
C LYS A 219 0.17 5.39 14.81
N ARG A 220 -0.13 5.65 16.07
CA ARG A 220 0.48 6.76 16.83
C ARG A 220 1.99 6.60 16.96
N LEU A 221 2.48 5.38 17.22
CA LEU A 221 3.90 5.07 17.25
C LEU A 221 4.58 5.38 15.89
N GLU A 222 3.91 5.12 14.78
CA GLU A 222 4.39 5.52 13.44
C GLU A 222 4.52 7.04 13.32
N GLU A 223 3.47 7.77 13.72
CA GLU A 223 3.46 9.22 13.62
C GLU A 223 4.54 9.88 14.48
N THR A 224 4.92 9.30 15.64
CA THR A 224 6.08 9.79 16.42
C THR A 224 7.40 9.67 15.67
N ARG A 225 7.52 8.72 14.74
CA ARG A 225 8.73 8.50 13.92
C ARG A 225 8.72 9.34 12.64
N ARG A 226 7.57 9.92 12.28
CA ARG A 226 7.37 10.69 11.05
C ARG A 226 7.74 12.14 11.25
N THR A 227 8.76 12.61 10.54
CA THR A 227 9.18 14.02 10.60
C THR A 227 8.07 14.93 10.07
N GLY A 228 7.71 15.95 10.84
CA GLY A 228 6.73 16.98 10.44
C GLY A 228 5.26 16.54 10.55
N SER A 229 4.97 15.50 11.31
CA SER A 229 3.61 15.12 11.71
C SER A 229 3.40 15.44 13.18
N ASP A 230 2.27 16.04 13.52
CA ASP A 230 1.76 16.27 14.88
C ASP A 230 0.63 15.31 15.26
N LEU A 231 0.29 14.39 14.35
CA LEU A 231 -0.83 13.45 14.51
C LEU A 231 -0.59 12.39 15.59
N ALA A 232 0.64 12.24 16.08
CA ALA A 232 0.97 11.27 17.11
C ALA A 232 0.13 11.45 18.40
N GLU A 233 -0.09 12.71 18.81
CA GLU A 233 -0.78 13.05 20.05
C GLU A 233 -2.14 13.74 19.82
N LYS A 234 -2.44 14.11 18.58
CA LYS A 234 -3.68 14.79 18.22
C LYS A 234 -4.89 13.90 18.51
N LYS A 235 -5.85 14.40 19.29
CA LYS A 235 -7.11 13.67 19.54
C LYS A 235 -7.96 13.61 18.28
N PHE A 236 -8.79 12.60 18.13
CA PHE A 236 -9.73 12.53 17.00
C PHE A 236 -10.72 13.69 16.99
N SER A 237 -11.15 14.17 18.18
CA SER A 237 -11.97 15.38 18.31
C SER A 237 -11.32 16.63 17.68
N ASP A 238 -10.01 16.63 17.56
CA ASP A 238 -9.23 17.77 17.08
C ASP A 238 -8.85 17.61 15.59
N PHE A 239 -9.27 16.50 14.95
CA PHE A 239 -9.09 16.31 13.53
C PHE A 239 -9.96 17.30 12.77
N GLN A 240 -9.35 18.14 11.94
CA GLN A 240 -10.04 19.17 11.16
C GLN A 240 -11.04 18.56 10.18
N LEU A 241 -10.69 17.41 9.60
CA LEU A 241 -11.55 16.64 8.72
C LEU A 241 -12.86 16.23 9.41
N LEU A 242 -12.79 15.81 10.68
CA LEU A 242 -13.96 15.35 11.44
C LEU A 242 -14.76 16.53 12.06
N GLY A 243 -14.08 17.63 12.44
CA GLY A 243 -14.71 18.82 13.02
C GLY A 243 -15.65 19.53 12.04
N GLY A 244 -15.34 19.51 10.74
CA GLY A 244 -16.20 20.11 9.71
C GLY A 244 -17.54 19.41 9.50
N PHE A 245 -17.74 18.21 10.05
CA PHE A 245 -19.02 17.50 10.02
C PHE A 245 -19.93 17.79 11.25
N GLY A 246 -19.36 18.35 12.34
CA GLY A 246 -20.08 18.64 13.59
C GLY A 246 -20.94 19.89 13.52
N ASP A 247 -20.53 20.90 12.79
CA ASP A 247 -21.20 22.21 12.77
C ASP A 247 -22.41 22.30 11.82
N ASN A 248 -22.67 21.30 11.00
CA ASN A 248 -23.82 21.24 10.09
C ASN A 248 -24.92 20.25 10.53
N ALA A 249 -24.85 19.74 11.75
CA ALA A 249 -25.86 18.82 12.32
C ALA A 249 -26.77 19.52 13.35
N ALA A 250 -26.86 20.87 13.30
CA ALA A 250 -27.78 21.64 14.11
C ALA A 250 -28.92 22.23 13.28
#